data_a5e38f3e082ab315811fbb57728fdc39
#
_entry.id   a5e38f3e082ab315811fbb57728fdc39
#
_cell.length_a   1.000
_cell.length_b   1.000
_cell.length_c   1.000
_cell.angle_alpha   90.00
_cell.angle_beta   90.00
_cell.angle_gamma   90.00
#
_symmetry.space_group_name_H-M   'P 1'
#
loop_
_entity.id
_entity.type
_entity.pdbx_description
1 polymer ?
#
loop_
_entity_poly.entity_id
_entity_poly.type
_entity_poly.pdbx_seq_one_letter_code
_entity_poly.pdbx_strand_id
1 'polypeptide(L)'
;VPDILKQSDGNLIEVGTTNRTHLSDYEKAILDKDNCAALILRAHHSNFRIVGFTTEPTLIELVALGHEHGLPVVDDLGSGALLETTSYGLGHEPTVQESLSAGADVVCFSGDKLLGGPQAGLVVGRAAVLTELKRHPLARTIRADKLCLSALSATLMHYLKDEAVQKIP
;
A
#
# COMPACT_ATOMS: atom_id res chain seq x y z
N VAL A 1 12.12 -3.61 5.03
CA VAL A 1 11.54 -2.37 4.45
C VAL A 1 12.40 -1.15 4.77
N PRO A 2 12.79 -0.85 6.05
CA PRO A 2 13.54 0.36 6.37
C PRO A 2 14.83 0.54 5.56
N ASP A 3 15.61 -0.51 5.37
CA ASP A 3 16.89 -0.44 4.63
C ASP A 3 16.70 -0.14 3.14
N ILE A 4 15.59 -0.60 2.55
CA ILE A 4 15.23 -0.30 1.15
C ILE A 4 14.81 1.17 1.04
N LEU A 5 14.02 1.66 1.97
CA LEU A 5 13.59 3.07 1.99
C LEU A 5 14.76 4.04 2.18
N LYS A 6 15.73 3.69 3.01
CA LYS A 6 16.98 4.49 3.15
C LYS A 6 17.76 4.64 1.85
N GLN A 7 17.68 3.66 0.94
CA GLN A 7 18.35 3.71 -0.36
C GLN A 7 17.61 4.56 -1.40
N SER A 8 16.40 5.03 -1.10
CA SER A 8 15.63 5.91 -1.98
C SER A 8 15.95 7.40 -1.84
N ASP A 9 16.99 7.75 -1.10
CA ASP A 9 17.34 9.13 -0.67
C ASP A 9 16.27 9.83 0.18
N GLY A 10 15.21 9.11 0.56
CA GLY A 10 14.21 9.59 1.52
C GLY A 10 14.70 9.49 2.95
N ASN A 11 14.40 10.50 3.76
CA ASN A 11 14.60 10.42 5.21
C ASN A 11 13.42 9.67 5.84
N LEU A 12 13.69 8.49 6.40
CA LEU A 12 12.68 7.68 7.09
C LEU A 12 12.56 8.11 8.55
N ILE A 13 11.38 8.57 8.92
CA ILE A 13 11.01 8.89 10.30
C ILE A 13 10.15 7.73 10.81
N GLU A 14 10.71 6.93 11.71
CA GLU A 14 9.99 5.81 12.31
C GLU A 14 9.17 6.31 13.51
N VAL A 15 7.86 5.97 13.54
CA VAL A 15 6.93 6.40 14.58
C VAL A 15 6.37 5.22 15.37
N GLY A 16 6.17 5.42 16.68
CA GLY A 16 5.65 4.40 17.57
C GLY A 16 6.64 3.28 17.88
N THR A 17 6.11 2.14 18.23
CA THR A 17 6.87 0.91 18.55
C THR A 17 6.29 -0.29 17.81
N THR A 18 6.97 -1.43 17.82
CA THR A 18 6.57 -2.65 17.11
C THR A 18 5.14 -3.11 17.43
N ASN A 19 4.69 -2.94 18.68
CA ASN A 19 3.38 -3.40 19.13
C ASN A 19 2.43 -2.26 19.53
N ARG A 20 2.91 -1.03 19.58
CA ARG A 20 2.10 0.13 19.96
C ARG A 20 2.49 1.35 19.13
N THR A 21 1.55 1.80 18.32
CA THR A 21 1.65 3.04 17.58
C THR A 21 0.34 3.78 17.74
N HIS A 22 0.38 5.03 18.16
CA HIS A 22 -0.79 5.87 18.33
C HIS A 22 -0.82 6.96 17.26
N LEU A 23 -2.00 7.48 16.96
CA LEU A 23 -2.16 8.60 16.03
C LEU A 23 -1.33 9.81 16.46
N SER A 24 -1.25 10.05 17.78
CA SER A 24 -0.43 11.11 18.37
C SER A 24 1.08 10.98 18.12
N ASP A 25 1.57 9.78 17.80
CA ASP A 25 2.99 9.59 17.47
C ASP A 25 3.29 10.10 16.07
N TYR A 26 2.36 9.89 15.12
CA TYR A 26 2.41 10.49 13.78
C TYR A 26 2.27 12.00 13.86
N GLU A 27 1.31 12.51 14.61
CA GLU A 27 1.10 13.96 14.79
C GLU A 27 2.35 14.66 15.32
N LYS A 28 2.97 14.11 16.38
CA LYS A 28 4.24 14.64 16.91
C LYS A 28 5.34 14.67 15.86
N ALA A 29 5.48 13.59 15.08
CA ALA A 29 6.49 13.52 14.04
C ALA A 29 6.24 14.52 12.90
N ILE A 30 4.99 14.78 12.56
CA ILE A 30 4.59 15.78 11.55
C ILE A 30 4.86 17.20 12.03
N LEU A 31 4.54 17.49 13.29
CA LEU A 31 4.69 18.82 13.89
C LEU A 31 6.14 19.17 14.24
N ASP A 32 7.01 18.18 14.29
CA ASP A 32 8.44 18.40 14.52
C ASP A 32 9.08 19.06 13.29
N LYS A 33 9.51 20.29 13.46
CA LYS A 33 10.06 21.11 12.36
C LYS A 33 11.36 20.57 11.78
N ASP A 34 12.09 19.77 12.54
CA ASP A 34 13.35 19.16 12.09
C ASP A 34 13.09 17.97 11.14
N ASN A 35 11.89 17.38 11.19
CA ASN A 35 11.52 16.22 10.39
C ASN A 35 11.16 16.56 8.93
N CYS A 36 10.54 17.70 8.66
CA CYS A 36 10.06 18.10 7.33
C CYS A 36 9.27 16.98 6.64
N ALA A 37 8.29 16.39 7.33
CA ALA A 37 7.49 15.27 6.80
C ALA A 37 6.88 15.61 5.43
N ALA A 38 7.02 14.71 4.44
CA ALA A 38 6.53 14.90 3.09
C ALA A 38 5.37 13.95 2.74
N LEU A 39 5.21 12.85 3.45
CA LEU A 39 4.12 11.90 3.31
C LEU A 39 4.00 11.03 4.56
N ILE A 40 2.85 10.38 4.72
CA ILE A 40 2.66 9.28 5.66
C ILE A 40 2.73 7.97 4.89
N LEU A 41 3.58 7.03 5.33
CA LEU A 41 3.66 5.68 4.78
C LEU A 41 3.17 4.68 5.83
N ARG A 42 2.14 3.92 5.48
CA ARG A 42 1.69 2.76 6.25
C ARG A 42 2.06 1.49 5.49
N ALA A 43 2.67 0.53 6.17
CA ALA A 43 2.94 -0.80 5.63
C ALA A 43 2.04 -1.82 6.34
N HIS A 44 1.17 -2.48 5.58
CA HIS A 44 0.29 -3.51 6.12
C HIS A 44 1.07 -4.80 6.45
N HIS A 45 0.70 -5.46 7.56
CA HIS A 45 1.28 -6.71 8.02
C HIS A 45 0.65 -7.92 7.30
N SER A 46 0.96 -8.12 6.00
CA SER A 46 0.32 -9.16 5.18
C SER A 46 0.80 -10.59 5.47
N ASN A 47 1.90 -10.80 6.19
CA ASN A 47 2.52 -12.11 6.38
C ASN A 47 2.81 -12.50 7.83
N PHE A 48 2.45 -11.67 8.79
CA PHE A 48 2.54 -11.98 10.22
C PHE A 48 1.46 -11.25 11.00
N ARG A 49 1.19 -11.72 12.20
CA ARG A 49 0.24 -11.10 13.12
C ARG A 49 0.90 -10.91 14.49
N ILE A 50 0.81 -9.71 15.03
CA ILE A 50 1.23 -9.43 16.39
C ILE A 50 0.04 -9.69 17.30
N VAL A 51 0.23 -10.55 18.30
CA VAL A 51 -0.82 -10.93 19.25
C VAL A 51 -0.45 -10.43 20.64
N GLY A 52 -1.42 -9.84 21.35
CA GLY A 52 -1.25 -9.35 22.72
C GLY A 52 -1.70 -7.90 22.86
N PHE A 53 -0.97 -7.12 23.63
CA PHE A 53 -1.26 -5.69 23.85
C PHE A 53 -0.79 -4.86 22.68
N THR A 54 -1.56 -4.87 21.58
CA THR A 54 -1.26 -4.13 20.35
C THR A 54 -2.23 -2.96 20.17
N THR A 55 -1.72 -1.87 19.61
CA THR A 55 -2.52 -0.71 19.19
C THR A 55 -1.88 -0.12 17.94
N GLU A 56 -2.67 0.10 16.91
CA GLU A 56 -2.28 0.83 15.71
C GLU A 56 -3.43 1.72 15.23
N PRO A 57 -3.15 2.90 14.67
CA PRO A 57 -4.19 3.72 14.07
C PRO A 57 -4.73 3.05 12.82
N THR A 58 -6.03 3.24 12.59
CA THR A 58 -6.68 2.80 11.36
C THR A 58 -6.19 3.62 10.17
N LEU A 59 -6.31 3.07 8.94
CA LEU A 59 -5.97 3.82 7.73
C LEU A 59 -6.81 5.10 7.59
N ILE A 60 -8.09 5.06 7.99
CA ILE A 60 -8.98 6.23 7.96
C ILE A 60 -8.45 7.36 8.87
N GLU A 61 -7.99 7.03 10.08
CA GLU A 61 -7.41 8.01 11.01
C GLU A 61 -6.12 8.60 10.44
N LEU A 62 -5.26 7.78 9.85
CA LEU A 62 -4.02 8.25 9.21
C LEU A 62 -4.29 9.16 8.01
N VAL A 63 -5.29 8.83 7.20
CA VAL A 63 -5.73 9.65 6.05
C VAL A 63 -6.26 10.99 6.54
N ALA A 64 -7.11 10.99 7.55
CA ALA A 64 -7.64 12.24 8.12
C ALA A 64 -6.50 13.15 8.63
N LEU A 65 -5.57 12.59 9.41
CA LEU A 65 -4.41 13.31 9.92
C LEU A 65 -3.52 13.84 8.79
N GLY A 66 -3.20 12.99 7.81
CA GLY A 66 -2.36 13.39 6.67
C GLY A 66 -2.96 14.53 5.89
N HIS A 67 -4.24 14.44 5.54
CA HIS A 67 -4.95 15.47 4.78
C HIS A 67 -5.11 16.78 5.58
N GLU A 68 -5.30 16.73 6.90
CA GLU A 68 -5.31 17.91 7.76
C GLU A 68 -4.00 18.71 7.67
N HIS A 69 -2.87 17.99 7.54
CA HIS A 69 -1.52 18.60 7.42
C HIS A 69 -1.05 18.73 5.95
N GLY A 70 -1.92 18.48 4.96
CA GLY A 70 -1.56 18.58 3.54
C GLY A 70 -0.59 17.50 3.05
N LEU A 71 -0.45 16.39 3.78
CA LEU A 71 0.45 15.28 3.47
C LEU A 71 -0.32 14.16 2.75
N PRO A 72 0.19 13.62 1.63
CA PRO A 72 -0.36 12.42 1.03
C PRO A 72 -0.11 11.19 1.91
N VAL A 73 -1.05 10.25 1.86
CA VAL A 73 -0.97 8.97 2.57
C VAL A 73 -0.77 7.84 1.58
N VAL A 74 0.31 7.08 1.77
CA VAL A 74 0.67 5.90 0.99
C VAL A 74 0.40 4.66 1.82
N ASP A 75 -0.43 3.75 1.32
CA ASP A 75 -0.68 2.44 1.92
C ASP A 75 0.06 1.35 1.14
N ASP A 76 1.13 0.81 1.71
CA ASP A 76 1.81 -0.37 1.19
C ASP A 76 1.08 -1.61 1.68
N LEU A 77 0.02 -1.96 0.96
CA LEU A 77 -0.84 -3.09 1.25
C LEU A 77 -0.13 -4.43 1.07
N GLY A 78 0.70 -4.52 0.06
CA GLY A 78 1.55 -5.67 -0.23
C GLY A 78 0.82 -6.90 -0.77
N SER A 79 -0.31 -7.31 -0.19
CA SER A 79 -1.03 -8.56 -0.50
C SER A 79 -1.70 -8.58 -1.87
N GLY A 80 -2.24 -7.46 -2.32
CA GLY A 80 -2.93 -7.34 -3.61
C GLY A 80 -4.28 -8.04 -3.66
N ALA A 81 -4.96 -8.20 -2.51
CA ALA A 81 -6.32 -8.73 -2.47
C ALA A 81 -7.28 -7.79 -3.20
N LEU A 82 -8.05 -8.34 -4.15
CA LEU A 82 -9.16 -7.65 -4.84
C LEU A 82 -10.52 -8.26 -4.49
N LEU A 83 -10.54 -9.42 -3.84
CA LEU A 83 -11.74 -10.11 -3.39
C LEU A 83 -11.76 -10.16 -1.86
N GLU A 84 -12.97 -10.11 -1.28
CA GLU A 84 -13.18 -10.29 0.15
C GLU A 84 -12.84 -11.74 0.56
N THR A 85 -11.76 -11.91 1.28
CA THR A 85 -11.20 -13.24 1.61
C THR A 85 -12.07 -14.03 2.59
N THR A 86 -12.87 -13.36 3.43
CA THR A 86 -13.77 -14.02 4.39
C THR A 86 -14.85 -14.84 3.69
N SER A 87 -15.26 -14.46 2.50
CA SER A 87 -16.20 -15.21 1.66
C SER A 87 -15.69 -16.61 1.28
N TYR A 88 -14.39 -16.85 1.41
CA TYR A 88 -13.72 -18.11 1.09
C TYR A 88 -13.20 -18.83 2.33
N GLY A 89 -13.66 -18.45 3.53
CA GLY A 89 -13.28 -19.09 4.80
C GLY A 89 -11.90 -18.69 5.32
N LEU A 90 -11.29 -17.66 4.75
CA LEU A 90 -10.02 -17.10 5.20
C LEU A 90 -10.27 -15.95 6.21
N GLY A 91 -9.22 -15.51 6.91
CA GLY A 91 -9.29 -14.28 7.68
C GLY A 91 -9.45 -13.08 6.74
N HIS A 92 -10.02 -11.98 7.26
CA HIS A 92 -10.12 -10.74 6.50
C HIS A 92 -8.73 -10.22 6.14
N GLU A 93 -8.51 -9.99 4.86
CA GLU A 93 -7.34 -9.32 4.31
C GLU A 93 -7.83 -8.03 3.63
N PRO A 94 -7.29 -6.86 4.01
CA PRO A 94 -7.72 -5.60 3.41
C PRO A 94 -7.55 -5.63 1.89
N THR A 95 -8.58 -5.18 1.19
CA THR A 95 -8.54 -5.08 -0.28
C THR A 95 -7.99 -3.74 -0.74
N VAL A 96 -7.52 -3.69 -1.98
CA VAL A 96 -7.09 -2.43 -2.62
C VAL A 96 -8.23 -1.41 -2.66
N GLN A 97 -9.46 -1.88 -2.88
CA GLN A 97 -10.67 -1.04 -2.90
C GLN A 97 -10.96 -0.43 -1.53
N GLU A 98 -10.77 -1.18 -0.44
CA GLU A 98 -10.93 -0.65 0.92
C GLU A 98 -9.91 0.44 1.23
N SER A 99 -8.64 0.25 0.86
CA SER A 99 -7.61 1.27 1.05
C SER A 99 -7.90 2.55 0.27
N LEU A 100 -8.35 2.44 -0.98
CA LEU A 100 -8.76 3.60 -1.78
C LEU A 100 -10.02 4.26 -1.20
N SER A 101 -11.00 3.48 -0.73
CA SER A 101 -12.24 3.99 -0.13
C SER A 101 -11.98 4.67 1.21
N ALA A 102 -10.97 4.23 1.96
CA ALA A 102 -10.49 4.91 3.17
C ALA A 102 -9.83 6.27 2.88
N GLY A 103 -9.53 6.56 1.60
CA GLY A 103 -8.98 7.82 1.14
C GLY A 103 -7.46 7.84 0.97
N ALA A 104 -6.79 6.68 0.98
CA ALA A 104 -5.37 6.62 0.66
C ALA A 104 -5.07 7.26 -0.69
N ASP A 105 -4.05 8.13 -0.75
CA ASP A 105 -3.68 8.82 -1.98
C ASP A 105 -2.99 7.89 -2.98
N VAL A 106 -2.25 6.92 -2.44
CA VAL A 106 -1.55 5.88 -3.20
C VAL A 106 -1.64 4.55 -2.45
N VAL A 107 -1.90 3.48 -3.18
CA VAL A 107 -1.88 2.11 -2.67
C VAL A 107 -0.88 1.31 -3.51
N CYS A 108 0.06 0.65 -2.83
CA CYS A 108 1.06 -0.22 -3.43
C CYS A 108 0.78 -1.68 -3.10
N PHE A 109 0.94 -2.57 -4.06
CA PHE A 109 0.75 -4.00 -3.85
C PHE A 109 1.47 -4.86 -4.88
N SER A 110 1.58 -6.15 -4.60
CA SER A 110 2.27 -7.12 -5.46
C SER A 110 1.29 -7.88 -6.36
N GLY A 111 1.70 -8.13 -7.59
CA GLY A 111 0.91 -8.92 -8.55
C GLY A 111 0.96 -10.42 -8.29
N ASP A 112 2.03 -10.91 -7.69
CA ASP A 112 2.35 -12.33 -7.47
C ASP A 112 1.96 -12.88 -6.09
N LYS A 113 1.10 -12.16 -5.37
CA LYS A 113 0.53 -12.62 -4.10
C LYS A 113 -0.95 -12.95 -4.28
N LEU A 114 -1.84 -12.42 -3.45
CA LEU A 114 -3.28 -12.72 -3.51
C LEU A 114 -3.96 -12.27 -4.81
N LEU A 115 -3.36 -11.37 -5.58
CA LEU A 115 -3.82 -11.07 -6.93
C LEU A 115 -3.71 -12.28 -7.86
N GLY A 116 -2.76 -13.21 -7.63
CA GLY A 116 -2.54 -14.41 -8.43
C GLY A 116 -1.99 -14.16 -9.84
N GLY A 117 -1.31 -13.04 -10.04
CA GLY A 117 -0.70 -12.64 -11.30
C GLY A 117 0.82 -12.83 -11.33
N PRO A 118 1.52 -12.26 -12.31
CA PRO A 118 2.96 -12.28 -12.40
C PRO A 118 3.60 -11.37 -11.35
N GLN A 119 4.90 -11.57 -11.09
CA GLN A 119 5.67 -10.71 -10.22
C GLN A 119 5.74 -9.30 -10.81
N ALA A 120 5.04 -8.39 -10.19
CA ALA A 120 5.00 -6.97 -10.53
C ALA A 120 4.66 -6.14 -9.29
N GLY A 121 5.22 -4.95 -9.19
CA GLY A 121 4.73 -3.92 -8.27
C GLY A 121 3.63 -3.11 -8.96
N LEU A 122 2.47 -3.07 -8.35
CA LEU A 122 1.35 -2.26 -8.81
C LEU A 122 1.17 -1.05 -7.90
N VAL A 123 0.88 0.08 -8.52
CA VAL A 123 0.62 1.34 -7.82
C VAL A 123 -0.66 1.93 -8.38
N VAL A 124 -1.64 2.14 -7.52
CA VAL A 124 -2.92 2.78 -7.86
C VAL A 124 -3.16 3.97 -6.93
N GLY A 125 -4.00 4.91 -7.32
CA GLY A 125 -4.30 6.07 -6.48
C GLY A 125 -4.66 7.31 -7.28
N ARG A 126 -4.46 8.48 -6.68
CA ARG A 126 -4.81 9.77 -7.27
C ARG A 126 -4.05 10.05 -8.56
N ALA A 127 -4.78 10.38 -9.62
CA ALA A 127 -4.22 10.60 -10.97
C ALA A 127 -3.06 11.62 -11.00
N ALA A 128 -3.15 12.69 -10.22
CA ALA A 128 -2.10 13.71 -10.13
C ALA A 128 -0.79 13.10 -9.63
N VAL A 129 -0.83 12.33 -8.53
CA VAL A 129 0.35 11.69 -7.94
C VAL A 129 0.93 10.63 -8.89
N LEU A 130 0.07 9.79 -9.48
CA LEU A 130 0.50 8.76 -10.44
C LEU A 130 1.14 9.37 -11.69
N THR A 131 0.69 10.55 -12.13
CA THR A 131 1.28 11.25 -13.27
C THR A 131 2.71 11.68 -12.97
N GLU A 132 2.97 12.20 -11.78
CA GLU A 132 4.32 12.58 -11.37
C GLU A 132 5.23 11.34 -11.19
N LEU A 133 4.73 10.27 -10.58
CA LEU A 133 5.47 9.00 -10.47
C LEU A 133 5.89 8.45 -11.84
N LYS A 134 4.98 8.48 -12.84
CA LYS A 134 5.28 8.02 -14.21
C LYS A 134 6.35 8.86 -14.92
N ARG A 135 6.51 10.13 -14.57
CA ARG A 135 7.53 11.02 -15.12
C ARG A 135 8.91 10.81 -14.52
N HIS A 136 8.98 10.20 -13.33
CA HIS A 136 10.25 10.00 -12.67
C HIS A 136 11.15 9.03 -13.45
N PRO A 137 12.45 9.32 -13.64
CA PRO A 137 13.36 8.48 -14.43
C PRO A 137 13.42 7.01 -13.97
N LEU A 138 13.35 6.76 -12.66
CA LEU A 138 13.32 5.41 -12.09
C LEU A 138 12.13 4.58 -12.59
N ALA A 139 10.96 5.18 -12.82
CA ALA A 139 9.79 4.46 -13.33
C ALA A 139 10.07 3.78 -14.67
N ARG A 140 10.94 4.38 -15.50
CA ARG A 140 11.38 3.76 -16.76
C ARG A 140 12.32 2.59 -16.53
N THR A 141 13.20 2.70 -15.54
CA THR A 141 14.22 1.68 -15.23
C THR A 141 13.61 0.41 -14.65
N ILE A 142 12.62 0.56 -13.75
CA ILE A 142 11.97 -0.55 -13.05
C ILE A 142 10.70 -1.06 -13.75
N ARG A 143 10.42 -0.60 -14.96
CA ARG A 143 9.22 -0.95 -15.72
C ARG A 143 9.17 -2.46 -16.00
N ALA A 144 8.02 -3.08 -15.71
CA ALA A 144 7.72 -4.45 -16.08
C ALA A 144 7.85 -4.67 -17.60
N ASP A 145 8.31 -5.84 -18.00
CA ASP A 145 8.44 -6.21 -19.41
C ASP A 145 7.08 -6.54 -20.05
N LYS A 146 7.08 -6.77 -21.36
CA LYS A 146 5.86 -7.02 -22.13
C LYS A 146 5.17 -8.33 -21.74
N LEU A 147 5.93 -9.37 -21.36
CA LEU A 147 5.34 -10.66 -20.96
C LEU A 147 4.64 -10.52 -19.63
N CYS A 148 5.27 -9.85 -18.67
CA CYS A 148 4.68 -9.52 -17.38
C CYS A 148 3.40 -8.69 -17.55
N LEU A 149 3.41 -7.64 -18.40
CA LEU A 149 2.23 -6.83 -18.67
C LEU A 149 1.10 -7.63 -19.33
N SER A 150 1.41 -8.55 -20.25
CA SER A 150 0.42 -9.41 -20.89
C SER A 150 -0.20 -10.39 -19.90
N ALA A 151 0.61 -11.02 -19.07
CA ALA A 151 0.15 -11.93 -18.03
C ALA A 151 -0.72 -11.20 -16.99
N LEU A 152 -0.27 -10.03 -16.52
CA LEU A 152 -1.05 -9.20 -15.60
C LEU A 152 -2.41 -8.79 -16.20
N SER A 153 -2.42 -8.40 -17.49
CA SER A 153 -3.66 -8.06 -18.19
C SER A 153 -4.61 -9.24 -18.25
N ALA A 154 -4.11 -10.46 -18.53
CA ALA A 154 -4.92 -11.67 -18.52
C ALA A 154 -5.50 -11.95 -17.13
N THR A 155 -4.69 -11.85 -16.07
CA THR A 155 -5.15 -11.99 -14.68
C THR A 155 -6.26 -10.98 -14.37
N LEU A 156 -6.07 -9.71 -14.63
CA LEU A 156 -7.07 -8.67 -14.35
C LEU A 156 -8.35 -8.84 -15.16
N MET A 157 -8.27 -9.39 -16.39
CA MET A 157 -9.46 -9.71 -17.18
C MET A 157 -10.33 -10.78 -16.52
N HIS A 158 -9.77 -11.74 -15.79
CA HIS A 158 -10.55 -12.73 -15.04
C HIS A 158 -11.31 -12.08 -13.88
N TYR A 159 -10.73 -11.09 -13.21
CA TYR A 159 -11.44 -10.28 -12.21
C TYR A 159 -12.59 -9.47 -12.82
N LEU A 160 -12.36 -8.82 -13.96
CA LEU A 160 -13.40 -8.04 -14.66
C LEU A 160 -14.57 -8.91 -15.17
N LYS A 161 -14.31 -10.19 -15.44
CA LYS A 161 -15.33 -11.14 -15.88
C LYS A 161 -15.99 -11.92 -14.73
N ASP A 162 -15.63 -11.61 -13.49
CA ASP A 162 -16.12 -12.30 -12.28
C ASP A 162 -15.86 -13.83 -12.31
N GLU A 163 -14.74 -14.24 -12.90
CA GLU A 163 -14.33 -15.65 -13.01
C GLU A 163 -12.97 -15.92 -12.32
N ALA A 164 -12.45 -14.95 -11.56
CA ALA A 164 -11.12 -15.03 -10.95
C ALA A 164 -10.95 -16.28 -10.07
N VAL A 165 -11.92 -16.58 -9.22
CA VAL A 165 -11.89 -17.73 -8.29
C VAL A 165 -11.75 -19.09 -8.99
N GLN A 166 -12.23 -19.20 -10.24
CA GLN A 166 -12.17 -20.44 -11.01
C GLN A 166 -10.95 -20.51 -11.94
N LYS A 167 -10.35 -19.39 -12.29
CA LYS A 167 -9.34 -19.27 -13.34
C LYS A 167 -7.96 -18.87 -12.85
N ILE A 168 -7.89 -18.25 -11.68
CA ILE A 168 -6.62 -17.83 -11.07
C ILE A 168 -6.26 -18.86 -10.00
N PRO A 169 -4.99 -19.34 -9.94
CA PRO A 169 -4.54 -20.34 -8.98
C PRO A 169 -4.57 -19.82 -7.54
#